data_4e35b604040901b05c42d60748506295
#
_entry.id   4e35b604040901b05c42d60748506295
#
_cell.length_a   1.000
_cell.length_b   1.000
_cell.length_c   1.000
_cell.angle_alpha   90.00
_cell.angle_beta   90.00
_cell.angle_gamma   90.00
#
_symmetry.space_group_name_H-M   'P 1'
#
loop_
_entity.id
_entity.type
_entity.pdbx_description
1 polymer ?
#
loop_
_entity_poly.entity_id
_entity_poly.type
_entity_poly.pdbx_seq_one_letter_code
_entity_poly.pdbx_strand_id
1 'polypeptide(L)'
;MSEQFSILIDSRTRFETSEPGGVWLSMPTTKEQLHEAMRTVGITADNPQDFFINGYSDNENRHIALPYDMVCAADIDSLNLLAARIAQLDPAELPKLNAALQQKQGFENIGQIIDFTYNVDYFVHIPGVNTSRDLGDYYLNKSGMVQMPEEWKNGVDLAAFGRNAAEQEQGSFTPYGYLVKSGDEWERHFEGRELPEEYHIMSYPKPEQSEQDKIFMDAAATEQTAPATAIEQQKPRPAYPYCAYKRKTRRKDERDYRPFGAGHYRTL
;
A
#
# COMPACT_ATOMS: atom_id res chain seq x y z
N MET A 1 -8.31 -13.01 15.76
CA MET A 1 -7.60 -11.71 15.60
C MET A 1 -8.62 -10.70 15.10
N SER A 2 -8.50 -9.41 15.48
CA SER A 2 -9.42 -8.39 14.96
C SER A 2 -9.10 -8.08 13.50
N GLU A 3 -10.13 -7.95 12.66
CA GLU A 3 -10.01 -7.53 11.26
C GLU A 3 -9.38 -6.14 11.16
N GLN A 4 -8.37 -5.99 10.30
CA GLN A 4 -7.73 -4.72 10.01
C GLN A 4 -8.25 -4.13 8.70
N PHE A 5 -8.38 -4.97 7.69
CA PHE A 5 -8.94 -4.67 6.37
C PHE A 5 -9.44 -5.96 5.72
N SER A 6 -10.14 -5.84 4.62
CA SER A 6 -10.59 -6.99 3.82
C SER A 6 -10.06 -6.91 2.39
N ILE A 7 -9.80 -8.07 1.79
CA ILE A 7 -9.47 -8.21 0.36
C ILE A 7 -10.55 -9.00 -0.35
N LEU A 8 -10.85 -8.64 -1.58
CA LEU A 8 -11.73 -9.40 -2.45
C LEU A 8 -10.88 -10.36 -3.26
N ILE A 9 -11.04 -11.65 -3.00
CA ILE A 9 -10.39 -12.69 -3.81
C ILE A 9 -11.33 -13.19 -4.89
N ASP A 10 -10.78 -13.52 -6.06
CA ASP A 10 -11.55 -14.00 -7.20
C ASP A 10 -10.71 -14.97 -8.05
N SER A 11 -11.39 -15.69 -8.95
CA SER A 11 -10.80 -16.55 -9.97
C SER A 11 -10.68 -15.73 -11.28
N ARG A 12 -9.51 -15.78 -11.92
CA ARG A 12 -9.29 -15.11 -13.22
C ARG A 12 -10.24 -15.64 -14.27
N THR A 13 -10.42 -16.97 -14.33
CA THR A 13 -11.31 -17.62 -15.28
C THR A 13 -12.74 -17.14 -15.13
N ARG A 14 -13.26 -17.08 -13.90
CA ARG A 14 -14.62 -16.59 -13.64
C ARG A 14 -14.76 -15.09 -13.94
N PHE A 15 -13.77 -14.32 -13.58
CA PHE A 15 -13.74 -12.87 -13.85
C PHE A 15 -13.77 -12.58 -15.37
N GLU A 16 -13.00 -13.33 -16.16
CA GLU A 16 -12.96 -13.19 -17.62
C GLU A 16 -14.27 -13.62 -18.29
N THR A 17 -14.98 -14.61 -17.75
CA THR A 17 -16.30 -15.06 -18.24
C THR A 17 -17.44 -14.19 -17.73
N SER A 18 -17.14 -13.13 -16.96
CA SER A 18 -18.13 -12.22 -16.36
C SER A 18 -19.11 -12.92 -15.43
N GLU A 19 -18.71 -14.02 -14.83
CA GLU A 19 -19.48 -14.66 -13.79
C GLU A 19 -19.46 -13.81 -12.52
N PRO A 20 -20.62 -13.60 -11.85
CA PRO A 20 -20.64 -12.91 -10.58
C PRO A 20 -19.85 -13.73 -9.55
N GLY A 21 -18.89 -13.13 -8.92
CA GLY A 21 -18.06 -13.83 -7.97
C GLY A 21 -17.13 -12.91 -7.22
N GLY A 22 -16.26 -13.54 -6.44
CA GLY A 22 -15.40 -12.89 -5.50
C GLY A 22 -15.92 -13.06 -4.08
N VAL A 23 -15.01 -13.31 -3.17
CA VAL A 23 -15.32 -13.47 -1.73
C VAL A 23 -14.44 -12.50 -0.96
N TRP A 24 -15.07 -11.73 -0.10
CA TRP A 24 -14.36 -10.87 0.83
C TRP A 24 -13.72 -11.71 1.94
N LEU A 25 -12.44 -11.51 2.13
CA LEU A 25 -11.63 -12.18 3.14
C LEU A 25 -11.07 -11.16 4.11
N SER A 26 -11.41 -11.29 5.37
CA SER A 26 -10.89 -10.44 6.44
C SER A 26 -9.43 -10.75 6.74
N MET A 27 -8.61 -9.71 6.88
CA MET A 27 -7.17 -9.83 7.18
C MET A 27 -6.86 -9.30 8.58
N PRO A 28 -6.01 -9.96 9.38
CA PRO A 28 -5.32 -11.22 9.09
C PRO A 28 -6.24 -12.42 9.11
N THR A 29 -5.90 -13.43 8.31
CA THR A 29 -6.70 -14.64 8.12
C THR A 29 -5.91 -15.92 8.42
N THR A 30 -6.58 -17.05 8.47
CA THR A 30 -5.95 -18.35 8.59
C THR A 30 -5.93 -19.08 7.24
N LYS A 31 -5.08 -20.11 7.15
CA LYS A 31 -4.99 -20.98 5.97
C LYS A 31 -6.35 -21.63 5.64
N GLU A 32 -7.08 -22.07 6.66
CA GLU A 32 -8.38 -22.72 6.50
C GLU A 32 -9.43 -21.73 5.92
N GLN A 33 -9.45 -20.49 6.44
CA GLN A 33 -10.36 -19.45 5.95
C GLN A 33 -10.02 -19.07 4.50
N LEU A 34 -8.73 -18.94 4.16
CA LEU A 34 -8.30 -18.68 2.79
C LEU A 34 -8.74 -19.80 1.86
N HIS A 35 -8.49 -21.07 2.22
CA HIS A 35 -8.85 -22.22 1.39
C HIS A 35 -10.37 -22.34 1.21
N GLU A 36 -11.17 -22.00 2.22
CA GLU A 36 -12.63 -21.97 2.11
C GLU A 36 -13.08 -20.89 1.12
N ALA A 37 -12.52 -19.69 1.25
CA ALA A 37 -12.80 -18.59 0.33
C ALA A 37 -12.40 -18.94 -1.12
N MET A 38 -11.23 -19.56 -1.32
CA MET A 38 -10.76 -20.00 -2.62
C MET A 38 -11.68 -21.06 -3.24
N ARG A 39 -12.13 -22.06 -2.44
CA ARG A 39 -13.11 -23.05 -2.92
C ARG A 39 -14.41 -22.42 -3.37
N THR A 40 -14.89 -21.40 -2.65
CA THR A 40 -16.11 -20.68 -3.00
C THR A 40 -16.03 -20.01 -4.37
N VAL A 41 -14.86 -19.54 -4.77
CA VAL A 41 -14.62 -18.95 -6.11
C VAL A 41 -14.11 -19.99 -7.13
N GLY A 42 -14.14 -21.29 -6.82
CA GLY A 42 -13.78 -22.36 -7.74
C GLY A 42 -12.28 -22.62 -7.88
N ILE A 43 -11.46 -22.11 -6.97
CA ILE A 43 -10.01 -22.34 -6.96
C ILE A 43 -9.71 -23.55 -6.07
N THR A 44 -8.92 -24.49 -6.62
CA THR A 44 -8.52 -25.73 -5.96
C THR A 44 -7.02 -25.92 -6.05
N ALA A 45 -6.52 -27.02 -5.48
CA ALA A 45 -5.11 -27.39 -5.59
C ALA A 45 -4.65 -27.64 -7.05
N ASP A 46 -5.60 -27.94 -7.97
CA ASP A 46 -5.31 -28.22 -9.38
C ASP A 46 -5.12 -26.93 -10.20
N ASN A 47 -5.70 -25.80 -9.74
CA ASN A 47 -5.64 -24.51 -10.43
C ASN A 47 -5.26 -23.33 -9.50
N PRO A 48 -4.26 -23.43 -8.63
CA PRO A 48 -3.93 -22.40 -7.64
C PRO A 48 -3.48 -21.07 -8.28
N GLN A 49 -2.97 -21.12 -9.52
CA GLN A 49 -2.55 -19.93 -10.30
C GLN A 49 -3.72 -19.08 -10.78
N ASP A 50 -4.96 -19.57 -10.69
CA ASP A 50 -6.16 -18.83 -11.07
C ASP A 50 -6.56 -17.76 -10.03
N PHE A 51 -5.96 -17.81 -8.85
CA PHE A 51 -6.14 -16.85 -7.76
C PHE A 51 -5.65 -15.46 -8.12
N PHE A 52 -6.44 -14.44 -7.77
CA PHE A 52 -5.98 -13.06 -7.74
C PHE A 52 -6.79 -12.20 -6.75
N ILE A 53 -6.21 -11.08 -6.33
CA ILE A 53 -6.86 -10.09 -5.48
C ILE A 53 -7.51 -9.04 -6.39
N ASN A 54 -8.85 -8.98 -6.36
CA ASN A 54 -9.66 -8.10 -7.20
C ASN A 54 -10.12 -6.84 -6.49
N GLY A 55 -9.94 -6.72 -5.19
CA GLY A 55 -10.38 -5.58 -4.43
C GLY A 55 -9.80 -5.49 -3.02
N TYR A 56 -9.96 -4.30 -2.46
CA TYR A 56 -9.57 -3.94 -1.11
C TYR A 56 -10.65 -3.08 -0.47
N SER A 57 -10.94 -3.33 0.80
CA SER A 57 -11.79 -2.50 1.64
C SER A 57 -11.14 -2.33 3.01
N ASP A 58 -11.04 -1.11 3.48
CA ASP A 58 -10.63 -0.83 4.85
C ASP A 58 -11.74 -1.18 5.85
N ASN A 59 -11.35 -1.32 7.11
CA ASN A 59 -12.31 -1.54 8.20
C ASN A 59 -12.92 -0.20 8.60
N GLU A 60 -14.25 -0.11 8.69
CA GLU A 60 -14.98 1.11 9.05
C GLU A 60 -14.54 1.71 10.41
N ASN A 61 -14.08 0.86 11.34
CA ASN A 61 -13.64 1.28 12.67
C ASN A 61 -12.14 1.58 12.75
N ARG A 62 -11.36 1.17 11.74
CA ARG A 62 -9.91 1.33 11.66
C ARG A 62 -9.54 1.71 10.24
N HIS A 63 -9.74 2.97 9.90
CA HIS A 63 -9.39 3.47 8.58
C HIS A 63 -7.88 3.33 8.33
N ILE A 64 -7.51 2.49 7.35
CA ILE A 64 -6.13 2.26 6.91
C ILE A 64 -6.08 2.55 5.42
N ALA A 65 -5.40 3.63 5.04
CA ALA A 65 -5.39 4.14 3.66
C ALA A 65 -4.36 3.42 2.77
N LEU A 66 -4.36 2.07 2.74
CA LEU A 66 -3.46 1.30 1.87
C LEU A 66 -3.72 1.64 0.39
N PRO A 67 -2.66 1.79 -0.42
CA PRO A 67 -2.82 2.00 -1.85
C PRO A 67 -3.44 0.78 -2.53
N TYR A 68 -4.59 0.97 -3.19
CA TYR A 68 -5.37 -0.09 -3.83
C TYR A 68 -4.53 -0.95 -4.80
N ASP A 69 -3.80 -0.29 -5.70
CA ASP A 69 -3.00 -0.98 -6.71
C ASP A 69 -1.88 -1.82 -6.07
N MET A 70 -1.34 -1.37 -4.94
CA MET A 70 -0.29 -2.06 -4.21
C MET A 70 -0.83 -3.31 -3.51
N VAL A 71 -2.03 -3.22 -2.90
CA VAL A 71 -2.70 -4.38 -2.28
C VAL A 71 -3.05 -5.42 -3.34
N CYS A 72 -3.62 -5.01 -4.48
CA CYS A 72 -3.98 -5.95 -5.56
C CYS A 72 -2.78 -6.62 -6.24
N ALA A 73 -1.60 -5.98 -6.18
CA ALA A 73 -0.36 -6.54 -6.74
C ALA A 73 0.46 -7.38 -5.75
N ALA A 74 0.11 -7.35 -4.46
CA ALA A 74 0.85 -8.04 -3.41
C ALA A 74 0.51 -9.54 -3.36
N ASP A 75 1.44 -10.30 -2.80
CA ASP A 75 1.15 -11.66 -2.40
C ASP A 75 0.34 -11.69 -1.09
N ILE A 76 -0.49 -12.71 -0.94
CA ILE A 76 -1.43 -12.80 0.18
C ILE A 76 -0.73 -13.06 1.52
N ASP A 77 0.40 -13.74 1.51
CA ASP A 77 1.17 -14.06 2.71
C ASP A 77 1.77 -12.77 3.29
N SER A 78 2.33 -11.90 2.44
CA SER A 78 2.79 -10.56 2.85
C SER A 78 1.65 -9.68 3.37
N LEU A 79 0.46 -9.74 2.76
CA LEU A 79 -0.71 -9.01 3.27
C LEU A 79 -1.17 -9.54 4.62
N ASN A 80 -1.08 -10.85 4.84
CA ASN A 80 -1.40 -11.47 6.12
C ASN A 80 -0.43 -11.02 7.23
N LEU A 81 0.86 -11.00 6.94
CA LEU A 81 1.86 -10.44 7.85
C LEU A 81 1.57 -8.95 8.11
N LEU A 82 1.35 -8.15 7.08
CA LEU A 82 1.04 -6.72 7.23
C LEU A 82 -0.15 -6.50 8.17
N ALA A 83 -1.25 -7.23 7.94
CA ALA A 83 -2.45 -7.11 8.78
C ALA A 83 -2.18 -7.52 10.23
N ALA A 84 -1.41 -8.59 10.45
CA ALA A 84 -1.01 -9.02 11.78
C ALA A 84 -0.12 -7.98 12.48
N ARG A 85 0.78 -7.32 11.75
CA ARG A 85 1.63 -6.23 12.28
C ARG A 85 0.81 -4.99 12.62
N ILE A 86 -0.11 -4.58 11.75
CA ILE A 86 -1.02 -3.45 12.01
C ILE A 86 -1.90 -3.73 13.25
N ALA A 87 -2.32 -4.97 13.46
CA ALA A 87 -3.07 -5.37 14.65
C ALA A 87 -2.29 -5.18 15.96
N GLN A 88 -0.97 -5.19 15.89
CA GLN A 88 -0.07 -5.01 17.03
C GLN A 88 0.31 -3.54 17.29
N LEU A 89 0.07 -2.65 16.31
CA LEU A 89 0.34 -1.22 16.49
C LEU A 89 -0.59 -0.62 17.55
N ASP A 90 -0.06 0.34 18.29
CA ASP A 90 -0.90 1.18 19.14
C ASP A 90 -1.92 1.92 18.23
N PRO A 91 -3.22 1.91 18.57
CA PRO A 91 -4.21 2.68 17.82
C PRO A 91 -3.86 4.16 17.65
N ALA A 92 -3.07 4.74 18.54
CA ALA A 92 -2.56 6.11 18.43
C ALA A 92 -1.56 6.29 17.29
N GLU A 93 -0.95 5.22 16.78
CA GLU A 93 0.01 5.27 15.65
C GLU A 93 -0.67 5.11 14.28
N LEU A 94 -1.94 4.72 14.21
CA LEU A 94 -2.66 4.57 12.94
C LEU A 94 -2.72 5.88 12.11
N PRO A 95 -2.95 7.07 12.70
CA PRO A 95 -2.87 8.32 11.96
C PRO A 95 -1.48 8.57 11.36
N LYS A 96 -0.40 8.17 12.07
CA LYS A 96 0.97 8.27 11.56
C LYS A 96 1.20 7.32 10.38
N LEU A 97 0.71 6.07 10.48
CA LEU A 97 0.73 5.13 9.36
C LEU A 97 0.02 5.71 8.14
N ASN A 98 -1.21 6.23 8.31
CA ASN A 98 -1.97 6.83 7.21
C ASN A 98 -1.27 8.06 6.62
N ALA A 99 -0.65 8.89 7.45
CA ALA A 99 0.17 10.01 6.99
C ALA A 99 1.36 9.53 6.15
N ALA A 100 2.05 8.46 6.60
CA ALA A 100 3.18 7.87 5.87
C ALA A 100 2.75 7.25 4.52
N LEU A 101 1.57 6.63 4.46
CA LEU A 101 1.01 6.08 3.21
C LEU A 101 0.63 7.16 2.20
N GLN A 102 0.29 8.37 2.65
CA GLN A 102 -0.16 9.48 1.81
C GLN A 102 0.93 10.51 1.47
N GLN A 103 2.16 10.31 1.93
CA GLN A 103 3.27 11.22 1.60
C GLN A 103 3.65 11.13 0.11
N LYS A 104 4.24 12.22 -0.44
CA LYS A 104 4.61 12.30 -1.87
C LYS A 104 5.61 11.25 -2.32
N GLN A 105 6.55 10.89 -1.46
CA GLN A 105 7.52 9.82 -1.65
C GLN A 105 7.07 8.62 -0.84
N GLY A 106 5.87 8.11 -1.14
CA GLY A 106 5.27 6.99 -0.45
C GLY A 106 6.07 5.68 -0.61
N PHE A 107 5.55 4.65 0.00
CA PHE A 107 6.13 3.31 -0.12
C PHE A 107 5.98 2.77 -1.54
N GLU A 108 6.97 2.02 -2.00
CA GLU A 108 7.00 1.42 -3.35
C GLU A 108 6.33 0.04 -3.39
N ASN A 109 6.29 -0.65 -2.26
CA ASN A 109 5.74 -2.00 -2.15
C ASN A 109 5.26 -2.30 -0.72
N ILE A 110 4.52 -3.40 -0.58
CA ILE A 110 3.98 -3.86 0.71
C ILE A 110 5.10 -4.18 1.72
N GLY A 111 6.26 -4.66 1.27
CA GLY A 111 7.40 -4.94 2.15
C GLY A 111 7.88 -3.70 2.90
N GLN A 112 7.93 -2.54 2.24
CA GLN A 112 8.30 -1.28 2.90
C GLN A 112 7.22 -0.83 3.92
N ILE A 113 5.95 -1.12 3.66
CA ILE A 113 4.88 -0.84 4.63
C ILE A 113 5.00 -1.77 5.85
N ILE A 114 5.35 -3.03 5.62
CA ILE A 114 5.66 -3.97 6.71
C ILE A 114 6.85 -3.45 7.53
N ASP A 115 7.94 -3.04 6.85
CA ASP A 115 9.10 -2.46 7.53
C ASP A 115 8.75 -1.21 8.34
N PHE A 116 7.84 -0.35 7.83
CA PHE A 116 7.35 0.80 8.60
C PHE A 116 6.73 0.38 9.93
N THR A 117 6.01 -0.73 9.99
CA THR A 117 5.38 -1.20 11.25
C THR A 117 6.40 -1.56 12.34
N TYR A 118 7.66 -1.74 12.00
CA TYR A 118 8.78 -1.91 12.94
C TYR A 118 9.54 -0.61 13.20
N ASN A 119 9.35 0.39 12.34
CA ASN A 119 10.06 1.67 12.34
C ASN A 119 9.10 2.86 12.54
N VAL A 120 8.07 2.71 13.37
CA VAL A 120 7.09 3.80 13.57
C VAL A 120 7.72 5.07 14.12
N ASP A 121 8.82 4.96 14.87
CA ASP A 121 9.56 6.10 15.41
C ASP A 121 10.46 6.81 14.40
N TYR A 122 10.67 6.20 13.21
CA TYR A 122 11.41 6.84 12.12
C TYR A 122 10.76 8.14 11.64
N PHE A 123 9.46 8.31 11.88
CA PHE A 123 8.72 9.54 11.58
C PHE A 123 8.19 10.19 12.85
N VAL A 124 8.33 11.51 12.90
CA VAL A 124 7.58 12.37 13.81
C VAL A 124 6.30 12.81 13.10
N HIS A 125 5.16 12.58 13.74
CA HIS A 125 3.85 12.95 13.24
C HIS A 125 3.24 14.07 14.09
N ILE A 126 2.82 15.16 13.46
CA ILE A 126 2.17 16.29 14.11
C ILE A 126 0.71 16.35 13.64
N PRO A 127 -0.22 15.79 14.42
CA PRO A 127 -1.64 15.74 14.04
C PRO A 127 -2.25 17.14 13.96
N GLY A 128 -3.20 17.33 13.02
CA GLY A 128 -3.88 18.60 12.84
C GLY A 128 -3.07 19.73 12.21
N VAL A 129 -1.84 19.42 11.74
CA VAL A 129 -0.98 20.35 10.98
C VAL A 129 -1.00 19.92 9.51
N ASN A 130 -1.90 20.49 8.72
CA ASN A 130 -2.12 20.07 7.34
C ASN A 130 -1.64 21.10 6.30
N THR A 131 -1.30 22.28 6.75
CA THR A 131 -0.83 23.38 5.89
C THR A 131 0.44 24.01 6.43
N SER A 132 1.15 24.75 5.57
CA SER A 132 2.33 25.52 5.99
C SER A 132 2.01 26.56 7.07
N ARG A 133 0.81 27.15 7.02
CA ARG A 133 0.36 28.09 8.06
C ARG A 133 0.22 27.40 9.41
N ASP A 134 -0.39 26.20 9.44
CA ASP A 134 -0.57 25.42 10.67
C ASP A 134 0.79 25.01 11.26
N LEU A 135 1.75 24.65 10.39
CA LEU A 135 3.11 24.30 10.82
C LEU A 135 3.83 25.52 11.43
N GLY A 136 3.70 26.69 10.78
CA GLY A 136 4.24 27.93 11.32
C GLY A 136 3.64 28.29 12.68
N ASP A 137 2.33 28.16 12.84
CA ASP A 137 1.64 28.36 14.10
C ASP A 137 2.10 27.35 15.17
N TYR A 138 2.23 26.07 14.78
CA TYR A 138 2.71 25.04 15.67
C TYR A 138 4.11 25.36 16.22
N TYR A 139 5.06 25.67 15.35
CA TYR A 139 6.44 25.95 15.78
C TYR A 139 6.58 27.22 16.58
N LEU A 140 5.89 28.29 16.19
CA LEU A 140 6.00 29.59 16.85
C LEU A 140 5.24 29.66 18.18
N ASN A 141 4.07 29.00 18.26
CA ASN A 141 3.14 29.24 19.35
C ASN A 141 2.90 28.01 20.25
N LYS A 142 3.09 26.78 19.74
CA LYS A 142 2.67 25.56 20.44
C LYS A 142 3.83 24.65 20.85
N SER A 143 4.85 24.50 20.00
CA SER A 143 5.94 23.54 20.24
C SER A 143 6.93 23.97 21.30
N GLY A 144 7.00 25.29 21.61
CA GLY A 144 8.04 25.85 22.48
C GLY A 144 9.46 25.85 21.89
N MET A 145 9.64 25.39 20.65
CA MET A 145 10.95 25.32 19.99
C MET A 145 11.51 26.70 19.63
N VAL A 146 10.63 27.63 19.30
CA VAL A 146 11.03 29.01 18.95
C VAL A 146 10.77 29.94 20.13
N GLN A 147 11.85 30.46 20.70
CA GLN A 147 11.78 31.42 21.79
C GLN A 147 11.99 32.84 21.23
N MET A 148 10.93 33.62 21.22
CA MET A 148 10.97 35.03 20.84
C MET A 148 9.90 35.84 21.61
N PRO A 149 10.07 37.17 21.77
CA PRO A 149 9.03 38.01 22.36
C PRO A 149 7.71 37.94 21.59
N GLU A 150 6.59 37.91 22.32
CA GLU A 150 5.23 37.80 21.74
C GLU A 150 4.95 38.91 20.69
N GLU A 151 5.45 40.11 20.92
CA GLU A 151 5.31 41.26 20.01
C GLU A 151 5.93 40.94 18.64
N TRP A 152 7.01 40.16 18.59
CA TRP A 152 7.68 39.76 17.36
C TRP A 152 6.98 38.60 16.66
N LYS A 153 6.40 37.66 17.42
CA LYS A 153 5.62 36.58 16.86
C LYS A 153 4.46 37.10 16.03
N ASN A 154 3.80 38.17 16.48
CA ASN A 154 2.69 38.78 15.77
C ASN A 154 3.08 39.42 14.41
N GLY A 155 4.36 39.69 14.21
CA GLY A 155 4.91 40.22 12.95
C GLY A 155 5.36 39.13 11.97
N VAL A 156 5.34 37.83 12.34
CA VAL A 156 5.82 36.74 11.48
C VAL A 156 4.71 36.26 10.56
N ASP A 157 5.01 36.15 9.26
CA ASP A 157 4.15 35.40 8.33
C ASP A 157 4.24 33.89 8.61
N LEU A 158 3.23 33.36 9.27
CA LEU A 158 3.16 31.94 9.65
C LEU A 158 3.28 31.00 8.45
N ALA A 159 2.68 31.37 7.31
CA ALA A 159 2.70 30.53 6.13
C ALA A 159 4.09 30.49 5.47
N ALA A 160 4.78 31.63 5.43
CA ALA A 160 6.15 31.71 4.92
C ALA A 160 7.12 30.95 5.85
N PHE A 161 6.98 31.14 7.17
CA PHE A 161 7.79 30.46 8.16
C PHE A 161 7.62 28.93 8.07
N GLY A 162 6.37 28.44 8.04
CA GLY A 162 6.10 27.02 7.96
C GLY A 162 6.52 26.39 6.63
N ARG A 163 6.46 27.11 5.49
CA ARG A 163 7.02 26.61 4.23
C ARG A 163 8.54 26.41 4.33
N ASN A 164 9.25 27.41 4.87
CA ASN A 164 10.69 27.30 5.04
C ASN A 164 11.09 26.17 5.98
N ALA A 165 10.35 25.96 7.08
CA ALA A 165 10.55 24.85 7.99
C ALA A 165 10.35 23.50 7.26
N ALA A 166 9.23 23.34 6.57
CA ALA A 166 8.92 22.11 5.84
C ALA A 166 9.96 21.78 4.75
N GLU A 167 10.48 22.78 4.05
CA GLU A 167 11.54 22.62 3.05
C GLU A 167 12.86 22.17 3.69
N GLN A 168 13.25 22.76 4.81
CA GLN A 168 14.49 22.42 5.53
C GLN A 168 14.43 21.00 6.12
N GLU A 169 13.28 20.62 6.68
CA GLU A 169 13.04 19.33 7.31
C GLU A 169 12.70 18.25 6.28
N GLN A 170 12.45 18.61 5.03
CA GLN A 170 11.94 17.70 4.00
C GLN A 170 10.65 16.99 4.43
N GLY A 171 9.82 17.68 5.20
CA GLY A 171 8.57 17.15 5.71
C GLY A 171 7.44 17.19 4.69
N SER A 172 6.38 16.44 4.95
CA SER A 172 5.23 16.29 4.07
C SER A 172 3.93 16.66 4.77
N PHE A 173 3.12 17.51 4.15
CA PHE A 173 1.74 17.76 4.57
C PHE A 173 0.84 16.67 4.00
N THR A 174 0.05 16.04 4.85
CA THR A 174 -0.91 15.00 4.50
C THR A 174 -2.29 15.33 5.07
N PRO A 175 -3.37 14.68 4.61
CA PRO A 175 -4.69 14.84 5.23
C PRO A 175 -4.73 14.44 6.71
N TYR A 176 -3.79 13.62 7.16
CA TYR A 176 -3.72 13.11 8.53
C TYR A 176 -2.81 13.94 9.45
N GLY A 177 -2.08 14.91 8.90
CA GLY A 177 -1.17 15.78 9.63
C GLY A 177 0.17 15.95 8.92
N TYR A 178 1.09 16.63 9.58
CA TYR A 178 2.45 16.82 9.08
C TYR A 178 3.35 15.69 9.51
N LEU A 179 4.14 15.17 8.57
CA LEU A 179 5.07 14.06 8.77
C LEU A 179 6.48 14.50 8.42
N VAL A 180 7.43 14.23 9.31
CA VAL A 180 8.86 14.52 9.12
C VAL A 180 9.70 13.37 9.64
N LYS A 181 10.89 13.14 9.07
CA LYS A 181 11.82 12.11 9.55
C LYS A 181 12.37 12.51 10.90
N SER A 182 12.43 11.57 11.85
CA SER A 182 12.99 11.78 13.20
C SER A 182 14.52 11.98 13.18
N GLY A 183 15.18 11.40 12.18
CA GLY A 183 16.63 11.29 12.12
C GLY A 183 17.15 9.93 12.58
N ASP A 184 16.29 9.04 13.03
CA ASP A 184 16.62 7.66 13.34
C ASP A 184 16.99 6.88 12.07
N GLU A 185 17.70 5.78 12.22
CA GLU A 185 18.04 4.90 11.11
C GLU A 185 16.85 4.01 10.75
N TRP A 186 16.61 3.83 9.44
CA TRP A 186 15.61 2.89 8.96
C TRP A 186 16.18 1.47 8.98
N GLU A 187 15.56 0.60 9.76
CA GLU A 187 15.92 -0.81 9.82
C GLU A 187 15.06 -1.64 8.87
N ARG A 188 15.70 -2.46 8.02
CA ARG A 188 15.00 -3.40 7.14
C ARG A 188 14.74 -4.71 7.89
N HIS A 189 13.51 -4.93 8.27
CA HIS A 189 13.09 -6.14 8.99
C HIS A 189 12.57 -7.23 8.06
N PHE A 190 11.88 -6.84 6.99
CA PHE A 190 11.20 -7.75 6.06
C PHE A 190 11.82 -7.74 4.66
N GLU A 191 12.16 -6.59 4.10
CA GLU A 191 12.64 -6.49 2.72
C GLU A 191 13.91 -7.33 2.52
N GLY A 192 13.81 -8.39 1.69
CA GLY A 192 14.90 -9.34 1.42
C GLY A 192 15.06 -10.48 2.42
N ARG A 193 14.11 -10.66 3.33
CA ARG A 193 14.06 -11.80 4.26
C ARG A 193 12.92 -12.74 3.88
N GLU A 194 13.08 -14.03 4.26
CA GLU A 194 12.00 -14.99 4.15
C GLU A 194 10.87 -14.65 5.14
N LEU A 195 9.64 -14.78 4.68
CA LEU A 195 8.46 -14.60 5.52
C LEU A 195 8.45 -15.66 6.62
N PRO A 196 8.11 -15.32 7.88
CA PRO A 196 7.94 -16.32 8.93
C PRO A 196 6.88 -17.36 8.56
N GLU A 197 7.14 -18.64 8.83
CA GLU A 197 6.30 -19.76 8.41
C GLU A 197 4.85 -19.63 8.87
N GLU A 198 4.61 -19.01 10.01
CA GLU A 198 3.28 -18.78 10.58
C GLU A 198 2.38 -17.88 9.71
N TYR A 199 2.96 -17.08 8.81
CA TYR A 199 2.22 -16.20 7.89
C TYR A 199 2.04 -16.82 6.51
N HIS A 200 2.61 -17.97 6.24
CA HIS A 200 2.41 -18.70 4.99
C HIS A 200 1.05 -19.38 4.95
N ILE A 201 0.05 -18.69 4.46
CA ILE A 201 -1.33 -19.18 4.35
C ILE A 201 -1.66 -19.74 2.97
N MET A 202 -0.90 -19.35 1.92
CA MET A 202 -1.12 -19.77 0.52
C MET A 202 -0.55 -21.15 0.21
N SER A 203 0.00 -21.89 1.17
CA SER A 203 0.59 -23.19 0.91
C SER A 203 -0.47 -24.24 0.55
N TYR A 204 -0.69 -24.46 -0.76
CA TYR A 204 -1.18 -25.75 -1.20
C TYR A 204 -0.10 -26.81 -0.93
N PRO A 205 -0.50 -28.06 -0.57
CA PRO A 205 0.47 -29.14 -0.59
C PRO A 205 1.08 -29.15 -2.00
N LYS A 206 2.40 -29.02 -2.09
CA LYS A 206 3.10 -29.22 -3.36
C LYS A 206 2.61 -30.56 -3.88
N PRO A 207 2.12 -30.68 -5.13
CA PRO A 207 1.83 -31.98 -5.69
C PRO A 207 3.08 -32.83 -5.45
N GLU A 208 2.91 -34.03 -4.87
CA GLU A 208 4.03 -34.95 -4.66
C GLU A 208 4.74 -35.04 -6.00
N GLN A 209 5.98 -34.55 -6.06
CA GLN A 209 6.76 -34.61 -7.28
C GLN A 209 6.81 -36.05 -7.68
N SER A 210 6.19 -36.42 -8.80
CA SER A 210 6.21 -37.76 -9.29
C SER A 210 7.66 -38.20 -9.39
N GLU A 211 7.94 -39.51 -9.17
CA GLU A 211 9.32 -39.98 -9.31
C GLU A 211 9.91 -39.64 -10.68
N GLN A 212 9.06 -39.44 -11.70
CA GLN A 212 9.46 -38.97 -13.03
C GLN A 212 9.96 -37.54 -13.03
N ASP A 213 9.36 -36.60 -12.23
CA ASP A 213 9.82 -35.20 -12.12
C ASP A 213 11.15 -35.14 -11.35
N LYS A 214 11.37 -36.03 -10.37
CA LYS A 214 12.67 -36.12 -9.67
C LYS A 214 13.77 -36.57 -10.60
N ILE A 215 13.50 -37.55 -11.48
CA ILE A 215 14.45 -38.04 -12.47
C ILE A 215 14.79 -36.94 -13.50
N PHE A 216 13.82 -36.12 -13.90
CA PHE A 216 14.05 -34.99 -14.82
C PHE A 216 14.89 -33.90 -14.19
N MET A 217 14.67 -33.59 -12.90
CA MET A 217 15.44 -32.57 -12.18
C MET A 217 16.87 -33.03 -11.92
N ASP A 218 17.09 -34.29 -11.59
CA ASP A 218 18.43 -34.87 -11.42
C ASP A 218 19.19 -34.96 -12.75
N ALA A 219 18.50 -35.24 -13.87
CA ALA A 219 19.12 -35.20 -15.19
C ALA A 219 19.53 -33.81 -15.61
N ALA A 220 18.69 -32.79 -15.32
CA ALA A 220 18.99 -31.38 -15.60
C ALA A 220 20.11 -30.81 -14.71
N ALA A 221 20.26 -31.30 -13.48
CA ALA A 221 21.33 -30.92 -12.57
C ALA A 221 22.71 -31.49 -13.02
N THR A 222 22.69 -32.62 -13.73
CA THR A 222 23.93 -33.28 -14.21
C THR A 222 24.46 -32.62 -15.51
N GLU A 223 23.64 -31.93 -16.29
CA GLU A 223 24.08 -31.22 -17.51
C GLU A 223 24.66 -29.81 -17.27
N GLN A 224 24.60 -29.27 -16.06
CA GLN A 224 25.10 -27.92 -15.73
C GLN A 224 26.57 -27.87 -15.28
N THR A 225 27.37 -28.89 -15.54
CA THR A 225 28.84 -28.83 -15.39
C THR A 225 29.55 -28.62 -16.72
N ALA A 226 29.21 -27.60 -17.50
CA ALA A 226 30.02 -27.11 -18.62
C ALA A 226 30.19 -25.58 -18.50
N PRO A 227 31.35 -25.01 -18.86
CA PRO A 227 31.75 -23.66 -18.41
C PRO A 227 31.02 -22.56 -19.16
N ALA A 228 30.78 -21.49 -18.41
CA ALA A 228 30.10 -20.26 -18.78
C ALA A 228 30.63 -19.60 -20.07
N THR A 229 29.71 -19.27 -20.96
CA THR A 229 29.90 -18.16 -21.89
C THR A 229 28.55 -17.44 -22.15
N ALA A 230 28.66 -16.12 -22.06
CA ALA A 230 27.67 -15.11 -22.50
C ALA A 230 26.47 -14.81 -21.59
N ILE A 231 26.62 -13.68 -20.94
CA ILE A 231 25.56 -12.89 -20.26
C ILE A 231 24.53 -12.43 -21.32
N GLU A 232 23.33 -12.98 -21.28
CA GLU A 232 22.19 -12.47 -22.01
C GLU A 232 21.33 -11.67 -21.02
N GLN A 233 21.22 -10.38 -21.24
CA GLN A 233 20.45 -9.43 -20.44
C GLN A 233 18.97 -9.82 -20.48
N GLN A 234 18.43 -10.29 -19.37
CA GLN A 234 16.99 -10.52 -19.23
C GLN A 234 16.27 -9.18 -19.26
N LYS A 235 15.40 -9.00 -20.24
CA LYS A 235 14.42 -7.92 -20.31
C LYS A 235 13.50 -7.99 -19.08
N PRO A 236 13.13 -6.84 -18.48
CA PRO A 236 12.16 -6.82 -17.39
C PRO A 236 10.83 -7.42 -17.84
N ARG A 237 10.22 -8.24 -17.00
CA ARG A 237 8.90 -8.82 -17.24
C ARG A 237 7.88 -7.67 -17.38
N PRO A 238 6.96 -7.71 -18.36
CA PRO A 238 5.95 -6.67 -18.48
C PRO A 238 5.04 -6.70 -17.23
N ALA A 239 4.80 -5.52 -16.67
CA ALA A 239 3.80 -5.32 -15.64
C ALA A 239 2.44 -5.80 -16.16
N TYR A 240 1.70 -6.53 -15.34
CA TYR A 240 0.43 -7.14 -15.72
C TYR A 240 -0.60 -6.06 -16.11
N PRO A 241 -1.27 -6.17 -17.28
CA PRO A 241 -2.12 -5.10 -17.84
C PRO A 241 -3.50 -4.94 -17.16
N TYR A 242 -3.79 -5.64 -16.07
CA TYR A 242 -5.15 -5.73 -15.52
C TYR A 242 -5.64 -4.53 -14.70
N CYS A 243 -4.77 -3.67 -14.19
CA CYS A 243 -5.19 -2.43 -13.53
C CYS A 243 -5.61 -1.31 -14.50
N ALA A 244 -5.42 -1.47 -15.83
CA ALA A 244 -5.72 -0.44 -16.82
C ALA A 244 -7.19 -0.39 -17.26
N TYR A 245 -8.02 -1.37 -16.90
CA TYR A 245 -9.36 -1.48 -17.50
C TYR A 245 -10.41 -0.53 -16.89
N LYS A 246 -10.23 -0.02 -15.68
CA LYS A 246 -11.18 0.96 -15.08
C LYS A 246 -11.08 2.38 -15.65
N ARG A 247 -10.02 2.71 -16.41
CA ARG A 247 -9.89 4.07 -17.00
C ARG A 247 -10.68 4.28 -18.30
N LYS A 248 -11.17 3.24 -18.97
CA LYS A 248 -11.85 3.38 -20.29
C LYS A 248 -13.38 3.54 -20.23
N THR A 249 -14.04 3.23 -19.13
CA THR A 249 -15.51 3.33 -19.04
C THR A 249 -16.03 4.67 -18.52
N ARG A 250 -15.16 5.61 -18.10
CA ARG A 250 -15.56 6.92 -17.59
C ARG A 250 -15.48 8.08 -18.61
N ARG A 251 -15.32 7.78 -19.90
CA ARG A 251 -15.25 8.78 -20.99
C ARG A 251 -16.42 8.75 -21.95
N LYS A 252 -17.64 8.48 -21.49
CA LYS A 252 -18.81 8.48 -22.40
C LYS A 252 -19.94 9.43 -22.01
N ASP A 253 -19.80 10.27 -20.97
CA ASP A 253 -20.83 11.23 -20.57
C ASP A 253 -20.39 12.70 -20.52
N GLU A 254 -19.33 13.07 -21.24
CA GLU A 254 -18.95 14.47 -21.42
C GLU A 254 -19.29 14.98 -22.83
N ARG A 255 -20.56 14.86 -23.22
CA ARG A 255 -21.10 15.61 -24.38
C ARG A 255 -22.55 15.99 -24.11
N ASP A 256 -22.75 16.95 -23.22
CA ASP A 256 -23.92 17.83 -23.19
C ASP A 256 -23.79 18.88 -22.09
N TYR A 257 -22.77 19.73 -22.16
CA TYR A 257 -22.81 21.00 -21.43
C TYR A 257 -22.67 22.14 -22.43
N ARG A 258 -23.84 22.69 -22.88
CA ARG A 258 -23.90 23.96 -23.57
C ARG A 258 -23.87 25.07 -22.52
N PRO A 259 -22.95 26.03 -22.60
CA PRO A 259 -23.01 27.21 -21.73
C PRO A 259 -24.15 28.11 -22.21
N PHE A 260 -25.05 28.46 -21.30
CA PHE A 260 -26.06 29.47 -21.48
C PHE A 260 -25.43 30.84 -21.59
N GLY A 261 -25.99 31.65 -22.51
CA GLY A 261 -25.46 32.87 -23.04
C GLY A 261 -25.16 34.00 -22.07
N ALA A 262 -24.19 34.77 -22.50
CA ALA A 262 -23.85 36.07 -21.99
C ALA A 262 -25.03 37.08 -22.14
N GLY A 263 -25.64 37.46 -21.02
CA GLY A 263 -26.58 38.58 -20.97
C GLY A 263 -25.80 39.90 -20.86
N HIS A 264 -26.00 40.76 -21.85
CA HIS A 264 -25.55 42.13 -21.83
C HIS A 264 -26.21 42.91 -20.66
N TYR A 265 -25.42 43.53 -19.81
CA TYR A 265 -25.90 44.66 -19.04
C TYR A 265 -25.36 45.96 -19.65
N ARG A 266 -26.31 46.75 -20.18
CA ARG A 266 -26.13 48.13 -20.56
C ARG A 266 -26.15 48.98 -19.29
N THR A 267 -25.20 49.92 -19.23
CA THR A 267 -25.13 51.10 -18.37
C THR A 267 -26.40 51.98 -18.46
N LEU A 268 -26.89 52.42 -17.32
CA LEU A 268 -27.29 53.77 -16.99
C LEU A 268 -26.95 54.02 -15.53
#